data_881a1f4c3511eb00091653c9e36a8edb
#
_entry.id   881a1f4c3511eb00091653c9e36a8edb
#
_cell.length_a   1.000
_cell.length_b   1.000
_cell.length_c   1.000
_cell.angle_alpha   90.00
_cell.angle_beta   90.00
_cell.angle_gamma   90.00
#
_symmetry.space_group_name_H-M   'P 1'
#
loop_
_entity.id
_entity.type
_entity.pdbx_description
1 polymer ?
#
loop_
_entity_poly.entity_id
_entity_poly.type
_entity_poly.pdbx_seq_one_letter_code
_entity_poly.pdbx_strand_id
1 'polypeptide(L)'
;LNIIASLRRWEDQGSAVSEYIALLKNESRKLDDWESRLLPSELPSEPLDYTGDFSLTVKPLLFTSHDNAMNYAYYVVARIMQCTENFHHAHRPVQNKQKTTTYWMTILTRIITGLHKPSCAKLNVYSIGISSLLIACLPRCPTLDIGSWIETWLFDLLSSSVLEEGSFPVAQALAVAGLVNQGIDAGNEVCAIGLVEDDGGGGGKYNSYSSQYIDRVVLKGWRGDWPRNRFEKEMLLWGSRIIQNR
;
A
#
# COMPACT_ATOMS: atom_id res chain seq x y z
N LEU A 1 -5.02 1.88 12.26
CA LEU A 1 -5.82 0.63 12.38
C LEU A 1 -7.21 0.86 12.97
N ASN A 2 -7.42 1.90 13.79
CA ASN A 2 -8.74 2.26 14.33
C ASN A 2 -9.73 2.82 13.29
N ILE A 3 -9.28 3.24 12.12
CA ILE A 3 -10.15 3.80 11.06
C ILE A 3 -11.11 2.74 10.50
N ILE A 4 -10.64 1.51 10.29
CA ILE A 4 -11.48 0.42 9.75
C ILE A 4 -12.50 -0.07 10.79
N ALA A 5 -12.13 -0.12 12.07
CA ALA A 5 -13.06 -0.44 13.14
C ALA A 5 -14.12 0.67 13.34
N SER A 6 -13.75 1.91 13.10
CA SER A 6 -14.67 3.05 13.08
C SER A 6 -15.65 2.96 11.92
N LEU A 7 -15.20 2.60 10.71
CA LEU A 7 -16.05 2.44 9.53
C LEU A 7 -17.19 1.41 9.74
N ARG A 8 -16.96 0.33 10.50
CA ARG A 8 -18.01 -0.65 10.83
C ARG A 8 -19.14 -0.07 11.68
N ARG A 9 -18.84 0.94 12.52
CA ARG A 9 -19.81 1.62 13.38
C ARG A 9 -20.60 2.69 12.61
N TRP A 10 -20.13 3.05 11.42
CA TRP A 10 -20.61 4.16 10.60
C TRP A 10 -21.59 3.72 9.50
N GLU A 11 -21.60 2.41 9.15
CA GLU A 11 -22.55 1.87 8.18
C GLU A 11 -24.01 1.98 8.68
N ASP A 12 -24.24 2.11 10.00
CA ASP A 12 -25.57 2.16 10.60
C ASP A 12 -26.14 3.58 10.83
N GLN A 13 -25.36 4.65 10.53
CA GLN A 13 -25.80 6.02 10.82
C GLN A 13 -25.48 6.98 9.67
N GLY A 14 -26.50 7.39 8.94
CA GLY A 14 -26.38 8.31 7.77
C GLY A 14 -25.72 9.66 8.08
N SER A 15 -25.69 10.14 9.34
CA SER A 15 -24.96 11.36 9.77
C SER A 15 -23.44 11.17 9.74
N ALA A 16 -22.97 9.98 10.03
CA ALA A 16 -21.56 9.64 10.09
C ALA A 16 -20.88 9.70 8.71
N VAL A 17 -21.57 9.38 7.63
CA VAL A 17 -21.02 9.45 6.26
C VAL A 17 -20.71 10.89 5.87
N SER A 18 -21.58 11.86 6.23
CA SER A 18 -21.36 13.28 5.90
C SER A 18 -20.16 13.86 6.67
N GLU A 19 -19.98 13.49 7.94
CA GLU A 19 -18.85 13.89 8.76
C GLU A 19 -17.54 13.30 8.22
N TYR A 20 -17.56 12.03 7.80
CA TYR A 20 -16.41 11.38 7.20
C TYR A 20 -16.00 12.04 5.88
N ILE A 21 -16.97 12.38 5.00
CA ILE A 21 -16.69 13.12 3.76
C ILE A 21 -16.12 14.50 4.06
N ALA A 22 -16.63 15.20 5.08
CA ALA A 22 -16.10 16.50 5.49
C ALA A 22 -14.66 16.38 6.01
N LEU A 23 -14.37 15.35 6.81
CA LEU A 23 -13.01 15.04 7.27
C LEU A 23 -12.06 14.77 6.10
N LEU A 24 -12.44 13.90 5.16
CA LEU A 24 -11.64 13.62 3.97
C LEU A 24 -11.36 14.87 3.13
N LYS A 25 -12.34 15.75 2.96
CA LYS A 25 -12.15 17.04 2.26
C LYS A 25 -11.16 17.95 3.00
N ASN A 26 -11.22 17.96 4.34
CA ASN A 26 -10.28 18.73 5.15
C ASN A 26 -8.86 18.19 5.04
N GLU A 27 -8.68 16.88 5.11
CA GLU A 27 -7.36 16.25 4.93
C GLU A 27 -6.85 16.44 3.50
N SER A 28 -7.73 16.42 2.48
CA SER A 28 -7.34 16.74 1.10
C SER A 28 -6.76 18.15 0.97
N ARG A 29 -7.39 19.15 1.59
CA ARG A 29 -6.88 20.53 1.59
C ARG A 29 -5.50 20.63 2.26
N LYS A 30 -5.28 19.92 3.37
CA LYS A 30 -3.97 19.90 4.03
C LYS A 30 -2.88 19.31 3.13
N LEU A 31 -3.22 18.27 2.35
CA LEU A 31 -2.30 17.69 1.37
C LEU A 31 -2.01 18.66 0.21
N ASP A 32 -3.04 19.37 -0.29
CA ASP A 32 -2.87 20.41 -1.32
C ASP A 32 -1.98 21.54 -0.81
N ASP A 33 -2.23 22.01 0.43
CA ASP A 33 -1.43 23.04 1.08
C ASP A 33 0.02 22.61 1.31
N TRP A 34 0.25 21.34 1.64
CA TRP A 34 1.58 20.78 1.80
C TRP A 34 2.33 20.75 0.46
N GLU A 35 1.73 20.21 -0.59
CA GLU A 35 2.33 20.13 -1.91
C GLU A 35 2.67 21.52 -2.47
N SER A 36 1.77 22.49 -2.29
CA SER A 36 1.95 23.87 -2.77
C SER A 36 3.13 24.62 -2.13
N ARG A 37 3.61 24.14 -0.98
CA ARG A 37 4.73 24.73 -0.23
C ARG A 37 6.07 24.05 -0.50
N LEU A 38 6.09 22.98 -1.29
CA LEU A 38 7.33 22.30 -1.64
C LEU A 38 8.22 23.22 -2.49
N LEU A 39 9.49 23.19 -2.20
CA LEU A 39 10.50 23.84 -3.02
C LEU A 39 10.69 23.08 -4.33
N PRO A 40 11.13 23.74 -5.41
CA PRO A 40 11.44 23.05 -6.67
C PRO A 40 12.43 21.88 -6.51
N SER A 41 13.35 21.95 -5.54
CA SER A 41 14.30 20.89 -5.21
C SER A 41 13.68 19.68 -4.49
N GLU A 42 12.48 19.81 -3.95
CA GLU A 42 11.75 18.76 -3.25
C GLU A 42 10.76 18.05 -4.18
N LEU A 43 10.46 18.66 -5.33
CA LEU A 43 9.56 18.10 -6.32
C LEU A 43 10.25 17.03 -7.16
N PRO A 44 9.49 16.03 -7.67
CA PRO A 44 10.03 15.05 -8.58
C PRO A 44 10.42 15.65 -9.92
N SER A 45 11.47 15.13 -10.52
CA SER A 45 11.92 15.47 -11.87
C SER A 45 11.84 14.26 -12.80
N GLU A 46 11.60 14.53 -14.09
CA GLU A 46 11.66 13.52 -15.13
C GLU A 46 13.13 13.33 -15.55
N PRO A 47 13.59 12.08 -15.80
CA PRO A 47 14.91 11.85 -16.38
C PRO A 47 14.96 12.42 -17.80
N LEU A 48 16.02 13.18 -18.12
CA LEU A 48 16.19 13.88 -19.39
C LEU A 48 16.30 12.93 -20.60
N ASP A 49 16.95 11.78 -20.43
CA ASP A 49 17.25 10.83 -21.51
C ASP A 49 16.84 9.40 -21.12
N TYR A 50 15.57 9.19 -20.82
CA TYR A 50 15.09 7.83 -20.58
C TYR A 50 14.84 7.11 -21.92
N THR A 51 15.87 6.43 -22.41
CA THR A 51 15.83 5.55 -23.59
C THR A 51 15.46 4.09 -23.23
N GLY A 52 14.80 3.88 -22.09
CA GLY A 52 14.39 2.56 -21.65
C GLY A 52 13.49 1.88 -22.68
N ASP A 53 13.73 0.60 -22.87
CA ASP A 53 12.95 -0.25 -23.78
C ASP A 53 11.46 -0.20 -23.35
N PHE A 54 10.61 0.21 -24.25
CA PHE A 54 9.19 0.55 -23.96
C PHE A 54 8.33 -0.65 -23.55
N SER A 55 8.92 -1.85 -23.44
CA SER A 55 8.08 -3.04 -23.36
C SER A 55 7.54 -3.37 -21.97
N LEU A 56 8.12 -2.88 -20.84
CA LEU A 56 7.60 -3.18 -19.47
C LEU A 56 8.19 -2.30 -18.35
N THR A 57 8.97 -1.27 -18.64
CA THR A 57 9.65 -0.49 -17.61
C THR A 57 8.88 0.77 -17.23
N VAL A 58 8.49 0.84 -15.96
CA VAL A 58 7.92 2.06 -15.40
C VAL A 58 8.96 3.18 -15.44
N LYS A 59 8.68 4.28 -16.15
CA LYS A 59 9.59 5.44 -16.21
C LYS A 59 9.77 6.03 -14.82
N PRO A 60 11.00 6.10 -14.27
CA PRO A 60 11.25 6.58 -12.92
C PRO A 60 10.89 8.06 -12.74
N LEU A 61 10.62 8.46 -11.50
CA LEU A 61 10.69 9.83 -11.02
C LEU A 61 11.95 9.99 -10.15
N LEU A 62 12.69 11.06 -10.39
CA LEU A 62 13.95 11.32 -9.68
C LEU A 62 13.76 12.42 -8.64
N PHE A 63 14.41 12.28 -7.50
CA PHE A 63 14.44 13.25 -6.41
C PHE A 63 15.87 13.61 -6.07
N THR A 64 16.07 14.79 -5.53
CA THR A 64 17.38 15.29 -5.11
C THR A 64 17.93 14.55 -3.88
N SER A 65 17.03 13.94 -3.07
CA SER A 65 17.40 13.14 -1.91
C SER A 65 16.43 12.00 -1.68
N HIS A 66 16.87 10.98 -0.92
CA HIS A 66 16.02 9.89 -0.48
C HIS A 66 14.85 10.40 0.38
N ASP A 67 15.10 11.37 1.27
CA ASP A 67 14.08 11.94 2.14
C ASP A 67 12.97 12.65 1.36
N ASN A 68 13.34 13.38 0.31
CA ASN A 68 12.35 14.03 -0.56
C ASN A 68 11.48 12.98 -1.29
N ALA A 69 12.09 11.90 -1.76
CA ALA A 69 11.35 10.79 -2.38
C ALA A 69 10.40 10.12 -1.38
N MET A 70 10.85 9.87 -0.15
CA MET A 70 10.02 9.28 0.90
C MET A 70 8.87 10.18 1.30
N ASN A 71 9.12 11.47 1.53
CA ASN A 71 8.09 12.45 1.87
C ASN A 71 7.03 12.53 0.77
N TYR A 72 7.46 12.55 -0.50
CA TYR A 72 6.54 12.57 -1.62
C TYR A 72 5.79 11.23 -1.78
N ALA A 73 6.43 10.10 -1.48
CA ALA A 73 5.76 8.80 -1.45
C ALA A 73 4.65 8.75 -0.37
N TYR A 74 4.91 9.27 0.83
CA TYR A 74 3.87 9.40 1.87
C TYR A 74 2.70 10.25 1.41
N TYR A 75 2.97 11.40 0.77
CA TYR A 75 1.94 12.24 0.19
C TYR A 75 1.09 11.47 -0.83
N VAL A 76 1.73 10.78 -1.78
CA VAL A 76 1.04 9.99 -2.80
C VAL A 76 0.20 8.86 -2.19
N VAL A 77 0.74 8.16 -1.18
CA VAL A 77 -0.02 7.13 -0.46
C VAL A 77 -1.23 7.74 0.26
N ALA A 78 -1.09 8.91 0.89
CA ALA A 78 -2.21 9.61 1.49
C ALA A 78 -3.31 9.94 0.45
N ARG A 79 -2.92 10.35 -0.77
CA ARG A 79 -3.84 10.56 -1.90
C ARG A 79 -4.53 9.27 -2.33
N ILE A 80 -3.80 8.15 -2.42
CA ILE A 80 -4.39 6.83 -2.70
C ILE A 80 -5.41 6.44 -1.62
N MET A 81 -5.09 6.70 -0.34
CA MET A 81 -6.00 6.41 0.77
C MET A 81 -7.27 7.27 0.75
N GLN A 82 -7.23 8.44 0.15
CA GLN A 82 -8.40 9.29 -0.06
C GLN A 82 -9.30 8.83 -1.23
N CYS A 83 -8.77 8.00 -2.13
CA CYS A 83 -9.56 7.37 -3.18
C CYS A 83 -10.47 6.29 -2.56
N THR A 84 -11.65 6.70 -2.08
CA THR A 84 -12.59 5.85 -1.31
C THR A 84 -13.47 4.97 -2.18
N GLU A 85 -13.09 4.73 -3.41
CA GLU A 85 -13.93 4.09 -4.43
C GLU A 85 -14.41 2.71 -4.02
N ASN A 86 -13.52 1.92 -3.43
CA ASN A 86 -13.81 0.54 -3.07
C ASN A 86 -14.73 0.41 -1.83
N PHE A 87 -14.97 1.50 -1.10
CA PHE A 87 -15.81 1.47 0.10
C PHE A 87 -17.28 1.83 -0.16
N HIS A 88 -17.58 2.47 -1.29
CA HIS A 88 -18.92 2.96 -1.61
C HIS A 88 -19.64 2.15 -2.69
N HIS A 89 -19.06 1.07 -3.21
CA HIS A 89 -19.65 0.28 -4.29
C HIS A 89 -20.87 -0.60 -3.92
N ALA A 90 -21.49 -0.31 -2.78
CA ALA A 90 -22.82 -0.87 -2.57
C ALA A 90 -23.82 -0.48 -3.67
N HIS A 91 -23.60 0.62 -4.43
CA HIS A 91 -24.66 1.15 -5.29
C HIS A 91 -24.34 1.52 -6.75
N ARG A 92 -23.08 1.74 -7.18
CA ARG A 92 -22.75 1.93 -8.64
C ARG A 92 -21.25 2.03 -8.91
N PRO A 93 -20.73 1.43 -10.03
CA PRO A 93 -19.38 1.69 -10.50
C PRO A 93 -19.30 3.11 -11.10
N VAL A 94 -18.44 3.96 -10.56
CA VAL A 94 -18.19 5.32 -11.09
C VAL A 94 -16.88 5.31 -11.86
N GLN A 95 -16.94 5.20 -13.18
CA GLN A 95 -15.79 5.09 -14.09
C GLN A 95 -14.71 6.19 -13.93
N ASN A 96 -15.07 7.40 -13.50
CA ASN A 96 -14.10 8.50 -13.40
C ASN A 96 -13.14 8.39 -12.22
N LYS A 97 -13.47 7.62 -11.20
CA LYS A 97 -12.70 7.53 -9.97
C LYS A 97 -11.57 6.50 -10.06
N GLN A 98 -11.77 5.39 -10.78
CA GLN A 98 -10.72 4.41 -11.04
C GLN A 98 -9.50 5.06 -11.72
N LYS A 99 -9.72 6.07 -12.58
CA LYS A 99 -8.66 6.85 -13.22
C LYS A 99 -7.78 7.59 -12.20
N THR A 100 -8.39 8.12 -11.12
CA THR A 100 -7.65 8.85 -10.08
C THR A 100 -6.76 7.92 -9.25
N THR A 101 -7.29 6.76 -8.86
CA THR A 101 -6.48 5.76 -8.13
C THR A 101 -5.35 5.24 -9.00
N THR A 102 -5.63 4.90 -10.27
CA THR A 102 -4.60 4.48 -11.23
C THR A 102 -3.52 5.53 -11.39
N TYR A 103 -3.88 6.82 -11.49
CA TYR A 103 -2.92 7.91 -11.59
C TYR A 103 -1.97 7.92 -10.39
N TRP A 104 -2.49 7.94 -9.16
CA TRP A 104 -1.65 7.98 -7.96
C TRP A 104 -0.83 6.72 -7.77
N MET A 105 -1.37 5.55 -8.09
CA MET A 105 -0.62 4.30 -8.06
C MET A 105 0.53 4.31 -9.08
N THR A 106 0.31 4.86 -10.28
CA THR A 106 1.37 5.05 -11.28
C THR A 106 2.46 5.99 -10.77
N ILE A 107 2.10 7.10 -10.13
CA ILE A 107 3.08 8.01 -9.53
C ILE A 107 3.89 7.28 -8.45
N LEU A 108 3.24 6.53 -7.56
CA LEU A 108 3.93 5.77 -6.53
C LEU A 108 4.93 4.76 -7.12
N THR A 109 4.53 3.98 -8.11
CA THR A 109 5.43 3.02 -8.77
C THR A 109 6.62 3.70 -9.45
N ARG A 110 6.41 4.88 -10.04
CA ARG A 110 7.48 5.69 -10.66
C ARG A 110 8.46 6.24 -9.63
N ILE A 111 7.99 6.70 -8.46
CA ILE A 111 8.85 7.12 -7.34
C ILE A 111 9.75 5.96 -6.93
N ILE A 112 9.14 4.81 -6.67
CA ILE A 112 9.84 3.63 -6.18
C ILE A 112 10.86 3.11 -7.21
N THR A 113 10.52 3.17 -8.50
CA THR A 113 11.44 2.82 -9.59
C THR A 113 12.66 3.75 -9.63
N GLY A 114 12.49 5.02 -9.26
CA GLY A 114 13.59 6.00 -9.16
C GLY A 114 14.47 5.84 -7.92
N LEU A 115 14.05 5.05 -6.93
CA LEU A 115 14.84 4.79 -5.73
C LEU A 115 15.90 3.71 -5.97
N HIS A 116 17.10 3.95 -5.43
CA HIS A 116 18.14 2.94 -5.44
C HIS A 116 17.86 1.91 -4.34
N LYS A 117 17.47 0.68 -4.72
CA LYS A 117 17.04 -0.39 -3.80
C LYS A 117 17.97 -0.61 -2.59
N PRO A 118 19.31 -0.72 -2.74
CA PRO A 118 20.22 -0.86 -1.59
C PRO A 118 20.19 0.34 -0.65
N SER A 119 19.90 1.53 -1.15
CA SER A 119 19.79 2.74 -0.33
C SER A 119 18.54 2.76 0.53
N CYS A 120 17.43 2.16 0.05
CA CYS A 120 16.19 2.07 0.82
C CYS A 120 16.43 1.41 2.19
N ALA A 121 17.20 0.33 2.25
CA ALA A 121 17.49 -0.35 3.50
C ALA A 121 18.43 0.44 4.41
N LYS A 122 19.37 1.22 3.84
CA LYS A 122 20.42 1.94 4.61
C LYS A 122 19.98 3.32 5.04
N LEU A 123 19.21 4.02 4.20
CA LEU A 123 18.81 5.42 4.40
C LEU A 123 17.40 5.53 5.00
N ASN A 124 16.63 4.46 5.00
CA ASN A 124 15.30 4.47 5.53
C ASN A 124 15.31 4.41 7.06
N VAL A 125 15.41 5.57 7.67
CA VAL A 125 15.29 5.74 9.13
C VAL A 125 13.84 5.78 9.59
N TYR A 126 12.89 5.72 8.67
CA TYR A 126 11.46 5.71 8.97
C TYR A 126 11.03 4.33 9.42
N SER A 127 10.18 4.27 10.44
CA SER A 127 9.55 3.01 10.88
C SER A 127 8.61 2.42 9.82
N ILE A 128 8.04 3.27 8.96
CA ILE A 128 7.20 2.87 7.82
C ILE A 128 8.00 3.07 6.55
N GLY A 129 8.52 2.01 5.97
CA GLY A 129 9.27 2.03 4.73
C GLY A 129 8.40 1.85 3.49
N ILE A 130 9.04 1.76 2.33
CA ILE A 130 8.38 1.55 1.03
C ILE A 130 7.57 0.24 1.01
N SER A 131 8.11 -0.84 1.58
CA SER A 131 7.41 -2.12 1.65
C SER A 131 6.06 -1.99 2.37
N SER A 132 6.04 -1.27 3.50
CA SER A 132 4.81 -0.99 4.25
C SER A 132 3.83 -0.12 3.46
N LEU A 133 4.32 0.89 2.74
CA LEU A 133 3.50 1.75 1.89
C LEU A 133 2.86 0.96 0.75
N LEU A 134 3.61 0.07 0.11
CA LEU A 134 3.11 -0.80 -0.96
C LEU A 134 2.02 -1.74 -0.45
N ILE A 135 2.24 -2.40 0.69
CA ILE A 135 1.24 -3.29 1.31
C ILE A 135 -0.04 -2.52 1.66
N ALA A 136 0.08 -1.32 2.19
CA ALA A 136 -1.09 -0.48 2.50
C ALA A 136 -1.90 -0.10 1.24
N CYS A 137 -1.24 0.03 0.08
CA CYS A 137 -1.88 0.39 -1.18
C CYS A 137 -2.49 -0.80 -1.93
N LEU A 138 -2.04 -2.04 -1.67
CA LEU A 138 -2.49 -3.24 -2.38
C LEU A 138 -4.02 -3.37 -2.49
N PRO A 139 -4.83 -3.16 -1.42
CA PRO A 139 -6.29 -3.26 -1.52
C PRO A 139 -6.93 -2.24 -2.46
N ARG A 140 -6.15 -1.26 -2.91
CA ARG A 140 -6.60 -0.18 -3.81
C ARG A 140 -5.99 -0.29 -5.20
N CYS A 141 -5.22 -1.36 -5.45
CA CYS A 141 -4.66 -1.60 -6.77
C CYS A 141 -5.78 -1.76 -7.80
N PRO A 142 -5.81 -0.91 -8.84
CA PRO A 142 -6.88 -0.93 -9.82
C PRO A 142 -6.77 -2.11 -10.78
N THR A 143 -5.57 -2.69 -10.92
CA THR A 143 -5.27 -3.78 -11.84
C THR A 143 -4.30 -4.77 -11.20
N LEU A 144 -4.38 -6.03 -11.64
CA LEU A 144 -3.45 -7.08 -11.23
C LEU A 144 -2.01 -6.79 -11.66
N ASP A 145 -1.80 -6.04 -12.77
CA ASP A 145 -0.48 -5.67 -13.25
C ASP A 145 0.32 -4.86 -12.22
N ILE A 146 -0.33 -3.90 -11.55
CA ILE A 146 0.30 -3.11 -10.49
C ILE A 146 0.62 -4.01 -9.28
N GLY A 147 -0.31 -4.88 -8.90
CA GLY A 147 -0.08 -5.86 -7.83
C GLY A 147 1.10 -6.79 -8.14
N SER A 148 1.19 -7.30 -9.36
CA SER A 148 2.29 -8.16 -9.83
C SER A 148 3.62 -7.39 -9.88
N TRP A 149 3.59 -6.11 -10.27
CA TRP A 149 4.77 -5.25 -10.22
C TRP A 149 5.28 -5.06 -8.79
N ILE A 150 4.37 -4.85 -7.82
CA ILE A 150 4.72 -4.74 -6.40
C ILE A 150 5.39 -6.03 -5.91
N GLU A 151 4.82 -7.18 -6.24
CA GLU A 151 5.36 -8.49 -5.88
C GLU A 151 6.76 -8.69 -6.47
N THR A 152 6.96 -8.35 -7.74
CA THR A 152 8.26 -8.41 -8.42
C THR A 152 9.28 -7.49 -7.76
N TRP A 153 8.89 -6.26 -7.42
CA TRP A 153 9.79 -5.31 -6.76
C TRP A 153 10.24 -5.82 -5.38
N LEU A 154 9.32 -6.36 -4.57
CA LEU A 154 9.63 -6.95 -3.26
C LEU A 154 10.52 -8.19 -3.40
N PHE A 155 10.28 -9.03 -4.41
CA PHE A 155 11.13 -10.19 -4.71
C PHE A 155 12.56 -9.77 -5.07
N ASP A 156 12.73 -8.76 -5.91
CA ASP A 156 14.04 -8.22 -6.27
C ASP A 156 14.77 -7.63 -5.06
N LEU A 157 14.02 -6.94 -4.17
CA LEU A 157 14.58 -6.38 -2.95
C LEU A 157 15.12 -7.49 -2.03
N LEU A 158 14.33 -8.54 -1.84
CA LEU A 158 14.72 -9.73 -1.07
C LEU A 158 15.92 -10.44 -1.71
N SER A 159 15.93 -10.59 -3.05
CA SER A 159 17.02 -11.19 -3.81
C SER A 159 18.33 -10.39 -3.72
N SER A 160 18.23 -9.09 -3.45
CA SER A 160 19.36 -8.20 -3.16
C SER A 160 19.84 -8.28 -1.71
N SER A 161 19.42 -9.30 -0.96
CA SER A 161 19.75 -9.55 0.46
C SER A 161 19.26 -8.46 1.42
N VAL A 162 18.24 -7.70 1.05
CA VAL A 162 17.55 -6.77 1.95
C VAL A 162 16.50 -7.55 2.73
N LEU A 163 16.78 -7.81 4.01
CA LEU A 163 15.88 -8.60 4.86
C LEU A 163 14.76 -7.77 5.45
N GLU A 164 15.04 -6.50 5.76
CA GLU A 164 14.09 -5.54 6.33
C GLU A 164 14.16 -4.22 5.58
N GLU A 165 13.02 -3.58 5.42
CA GLU A 165 12.91 -2.25 4.84
C GLU A 165 11.92 -1.42 5.68
N GLY A 166 12.42 -0.36 6.31
CA GLY A 166 11.75 0.24 7.46
C GLY A 166 11.73 -0.75 8.63
N SER A 167 10.60 -0.89 9.28
CA SER A 167 10.39 -1.90 10.34
C SER A 167 9.62 -3.13 9.83
N PHE A 168 9.66 -3.41 8.52
CA PHE A 168 8.88 -4.50 7.92
C PHE A 168 9.79 -5.53 7.24
N PRO A 169 9.71 -6.82 7.62
CA PRO A 169 10.45 -7.89 6.94
C PRO A 169 9.98 -8.03 5.49
N VAL A 170 10.92 -7.92 4.54
CA VAL A 170 10.64 -7.95 3.10
C VAL A 170 9.99 -9.27 2.68
N ALA A 171 10.43 -10.39 3.26
CA ALA A 171 9.84 -11.70 2.99
C ALA A 171 8.36 -11.78 3.38
N GLN A 172 7.96 -11.15 4.48
CA GLN A 172 6.56 -11.08 4.89
C GLN A 172 5.76 -10.15 3.98
N ALA A 173 6.33 -9.00 3.60
CA ALA A 173 5.71 -8.11 2.63
C ALA A 173 5.43 -8.83 1.31
N LEU A 174 6.40 -9.58 0.80
CA LEU A 174 6.27 -10.38 -0.42
C LEU A 174 5.16 -11.43 -0.28
N ALA A 175 5.12 -12.15 0.84
CA ALA A 175 4.08 -13.15 1.09
C ALA A 175 2.69 -12.54 1.15
N VAL A 176 2.53 -11.38 1.81
CA VAL A 176 1.26 -10.63 1.85
C VAL A 176 0.85 -10.20 0.45
N ALA A 177 1.79 -9.65 -0.35
CA ALA A 177 1.51 -9.22 -1.73
C ALA A 177 1.00 -10.40 -2.58
N GLY A 178 1.67 -11.55 -2.53
CA GLY A 178 1.25 -12.75 -3.24
C GLY A 178 -0.15 -13.23 -2.84
N LEU A 179 -0.47 -13.23 -1.54
CA LEU A 179 -1.80 -13.63 -1.06
C LEU A 179 -2.91 -12.68 -1.53
N VAL A 180 -2.65 -11.37 -1.54
CA VAL A 180 -3.62 -10.38 -2.04
C VAL A 180 -3.82 -10.54 -3.54
N ASN A 181 -2.73 -10.66 -4.32
CA ASN A 181 -2.80 -10.86 -5.76
C ASN A 181 -3.55 -12.16 -6.12
N GLN A 182 -3.31 -13.26 -5.41
CA GLN A 182 -4.07 -14.50 -5.57
C GLN A 182 -5.57 -14.30 -5.27
N GLY A 183 -5.89 -13.49 -4.24
CA GLY A 183 -7.27 -13.15 -3.93
C GLY A 183 -7.93 -12.38 -5.06
N ILE A 184 -7.25 -11.40 -5.63
CA ILE A 184 -7.74 -10.58 -6.75
C ILE A 184 -7.88 -11.42 -8.02
N ASP A 185 -6.90 -12.26 -8.34
CA ASP A 185 -6.93 -13.17 -9.49
C ASP A 185 -8.10 -14.19 -9.42
N ALA A 186 -8.42 -14.61 -8.20
CA ALA A 186 -9.62 -15.43 -7.94
C ALA A 186 -10.95 -14.67 -8.03
N GLY A 187 -10.96 -13.43 -8.51
CA GLY A 187 -12.16 -12.60 -8.68
C GLY A 187 -12.69 -11.99 -7.37
N ASN A 188 -11.88 -11.93 -6.32
CA ASN A 188 -12.27 -11.25 -5.09
C ASN A 188 -11.86 -9.78 -5.14
N GLU A 189 -12.74 -8.88 -4.70
CA GLU A 189 -12.39 -7.49 -4.43
C GLU A 189 -11.87 -7.38 -3.00
N VAL A 190 -10.55 -7.36 -2.83
CA VAL A 190 -9.91 -7.20 -1.51
C VAL A 190 -10.00 -5.72 -1.13
N CYS A 191 -10.71 -5.40 -0.05
CA CYS A 191 -10.89 -4.03 0.42
C CYS A 191 -10.02 -3.69 1.64
N ALA A 192 -9.63 -4.69 2.41
CA ALA A 192 -8.81 -4.50 3.60
C ALA A 192 -7.92 -5.71 3.87
N ILE A 193 -6.75 -5.42 4.42
CA ILE A 193 -5.77 -6.39 4.89
C ILE A 193 -5.61 -6.19 6.40
N GLY A 194 -5.81 -7.24 7.17
CA GLY A 194 -5.45 -7.30 8.58
C GLY A 194 -4.20 -8.16 8.73
N LEU A 195 -3.19 -7.63 9.40
CA LEU A 195 -2.01 -8.37 9.81
C LEU A 195 -2.19 -8.79 11.27
N VAL A 196 -2.09 -10.08 11.54
CA VAL A 196 -2.24 -10.63 12.89
C VAL A 196 -0.87 -11.10 13.34
N GLU A 197 -0.42 -10.56 14.46
CA GLU A 197 0.83 -10.92 15.09
C GLU A 197 0.61 -12.06 16.06
N ASP A 198 1.53 -13.02 16.08
CA ASP A 198 1.62 -13.99 17.18
C ASP A 198 2.42 -13.32 18.32
N ASP A 199 1.70 -12.71 19.24
CA ASP A 199 2.29 -12.08 20.44
C ASP A 199 2.48 -13.07 21.60
N GLY A 200 2.27 -14.38 21.33
CA GLY A 200 2.32 -15.41 22.36
C GLY A 200 1.20 -15.28 23.42
N GLY A 201 0.13 -14.54 23.09
CA GLY A 201 -1.00 -14.28 23.98
C GLY A 201 -0.71 -13.19 25.02
N GLY A 202 0.36 -12.41 24.87
CA GLY A 202 0.83 -11.40 25.84
C GLY A 202 0.05 -10.09 25.82
N GLY A 203 -1.00 -9.95 25.02
CA GLY A 203 -1.88 -8.76 25.03
C GLY A 203 -1.19 -7.45 24.66
N GLY A 204 -0.29 -7.52 23.70
CA GLY A 204 0.25 -6.36 23.00
C GLY A 204 0.91 -5.30 23.87
N LYS A 205 2.13 -5.51 24.29
CA LYS A 205 2.97 -4.41 24.80
C LYS A 205 3.55 -3.62 23.61
N TYR A 206 2.74 -2.76 23.04
CA TYR A 206 3.08 -1.98 21.82
C TYR A 206 4.00 -0.79 22.12
N ASN A 207 5.21 -1.05 22.57
CA ASN A 207 6.23 -0.02 22.58
C ASN A 207 7.18 -0.12 21.36
N SER A 208 7.06 -1.17 20.55
CA SER A 208 7.75 -1.29 19.27
C SER A 208 6.88 -2.08 18.31
N TYR A 209 6.57 -1.49 17.17
CA TYR A 209 5.94 -2.19 16.06
C TYR A 209 6.99 -3.15 15.50
N SER A 210 6.92 -4.42 15.88
CA SER A 210 7.77 -5.45 15.31
C SER A 210 6.89 -6.36 14.46
N SER A 211 6.98 -6.22 13.14
CA SER A 211 6.32 -7.06 12.17
C SER A 211 6.95 -8.47 12.07
N GLN A 212 7.93 -8.78 12.88
CA GLN A 212 8.64 -10.06 12.87
C GLN A 212 7.77 -11.25 13.24
N TYR A 213 6.65 -11.02 13.89
CA TYR A 213 5.76 -12.05 14.41
C TYR A 213 4.40 -12.12 13.71
N ILE A 214 4.29 -11.54 12.51
CA ILE A 214 3.05 -11.71 11.74
C ILE A 214 2.98 -13.15 11.29
N ASP A 215 1.99 -13.87 11.79
CA ASP A 215 1.74 -15.27 11.45
C ASP A 215 0.55 -15.45 10.51
N ARG A 216 -0.38 -14.49 10.51
CA ARG A 216 -1.63 -14.57 9.76
C ARG A 216 -1.97 -13.28 9.04
N VAL A 217 -2.59 -13.43 7.88
CA VAL A 217 -3.19 -12.34 7.11
C VAL A 217 -4.68 -12.58 7.02
N VAL A 218 -5.45 -11.54 7.32
CA VAL A 218 -6.91 -11.55 7.17
C VAL A 218 -7.26 -10.66 6.00
N LEU A 219 -7.75 -11.24 4.91
CA LEU A 219 -8.30 -10.50 3.78
C LEU A 219 -9.81 -10.33 3.95
N LYS A 220 -10.27 -9.10 3.75
CA LYS A 220 -11.70 -8.73 3.81
C LYS A 220 -12.09 -8.03 2.54
N GLY A 221 -13.31 -8.31 2.06
CA GLY A 221 -13.78 -7.68 0.83
C GLY A 221 -15.10 -8.26 0.33
N TRP A 222 -15.26 -8.23 -0.98
CA TRP A 222 -16.46 -8.67 -1.67
C TRP A 222 -16.14 -9.73 -2.72
N ARG A 223 -17.06 -10.65 -2.93
CA ARG A 223 -16.96 -11.73 -3.91
C ARG A 223 -18.17 -11.77 -4.80
N GLY A 224 -17.94 -12.03 -6.09
CA GLY A 224 -18.97 -12.20 -7.11
C GLY A 224 -19.56 -10.89 -7.61
N ASP A 225 -20.45 -11.06 -8.59
CA ASP A 225 -21.24 -9.98 -9.15
C ASP A 225 -22.39 -9.58 -8.22
N TRP A 226 -23.04 -8.47 -8.54
CA TRP A 226 -24.14 -7.94 -7.74
C TRP A 226 -25.34 -8.90 -7.65
N PRO A 227 -25.93 -9.15 -6.46
CA PRO A 227 -25.56 -8.67 -5.13
C PRO A 227 -24.30 -9.37 -4.60
N ARG A 228 -23.32 -8.59 -4.18
CA ARG A 228 -21.99 -9.09 -3.76
C ARG A 228 -22.04 -9.72 -2.37
N ASN A 229 -21.33 -10.84 -2.23
CA ASN A 229 -21.17 -11.50 -0.95
C ASN A 229 -19.93 -10.97 -0.23
N ARG A 230 -20.09 -10.57 1.03
CA ARG A 230 -18.95 -10.24 1.88
C ARG A 230 -18.12 -11.48 2.17
N PHE A 231 -16.82 -11.35 2.12
CA PHE A 231 -15.92 -12.41 2.58
C PHE A 231 -14.92 -11.88 3.59
N GLU A 232 -14.51 -12.78 4.48
CA GLU A 232 -13.37 -12.66 5.36
C GLU A 232 -12.58 -13.97 5.25
N LYS A 233 -11.31 -13.91 4.88
CA LYS A 233 -10.45 -15.07 4.71
C LYS A 233 -9.18 -14.88 5.50
N GLU A 234 -8.95 -15.78 6.44
CA GLU A 234 -7.72 -15.85 7.20
C GLU A 234 -6.76 -16.83 6.53
N MET A 235 -5.50 -16.43 6.44
CA MET A 235 -4.44 -17.25 5.81
C MET A 235 -3.17 -17.16 6.66
N LEU A 236 -2.50 -18.30 6.81
CA LEU A 236 -1.22 -18.40 7.51
C LEU A 236 -0.09 -17.91 6.61
N LEU A 237 0.81 -17.11 7.16
CA LEU A 237 2.06 -16.76 6.50
C LEU A 237 3.11 -17.85 6.74
N TRP A 238 3.21 -18.80 5.84
CA TRP A 238 4.15 -19.92 5.95
C TRP A 238 5.63 -19.55 5.69
N GLY A 239 5.93 -18.26 5.42
CA GLY A 239 7.22 -17.81 4.88
C GLY A 239 8.38 -17.69 5.88
N SER A 240 8.14 -17.61 7.19
CA SER A 240 9.22 -17.49 8.17
C SER A 240 9.95 -18.81 8.50
N ARG A 241 9.40 -19.97 8.13
CA ARG A 241 10.02 -21.29 8.38
C ARG A 241 10.83 -21.84 7.22
N ILE A 242 10.68 -21.35 6.00
CA ILE A 242 11.39 -21.87 4.81
C ILE A 242 12.84 -21.39 4.73
N ILE A 243 13.18 -20.25 5.35
CA ILE A 243 14.55 -19.70 5.33
C ILE A 243 15.43 -20.31 6.44
N GLN A 244 14.86 -20.94 7.46
CA GLN A 244 15.63 -21.56 8.55
C GLN A 244 16.07 -23.00 8.28
N ASN A 245 15.70 -23.60 7.17
CA ASN A 245 16.05 -24.99 6.83
C ASN A 245 16.85 -25.15 5.53
N ARG A 246 17.71 -24.18 5.17
CA ARG A 246 18.76 -24.37 4.14
C ARG A 246 20.10 -23.85 4.60
#